data_717f7bb5f95d7542c7e1ef11f221ff6a
#
_entry.id   717f7bb5f95d7542c7e1ef11f221ff6a
#
_cell.length_a   1.000
_cell.length_b   1.000
_cell.length_c   1.000
_cell.angle_alpha   90.00
_cell.angle_beta   90.00
_cell.angle_gamma   90.00
#
_symmetry.space_group_name_H-M   'P 1'
#
loop_
_entity.id
_entity.type
_entity.pdbx_description
1 polymer ?
#
loop_
_entity_poly.entity_id
_entity_poly.type
_entity_poly.pdbx_seq_one_letter_code
_entity_poly.pdbx_strand_id
1 'polypeptide(L)'
;MRTMQTITLITPVVLAFMSFIQPAFPQESVPESVVFEKNIEYSNPDDQHLQLNMARPKVGAEPFPAVICIHGGGFRAGSRESFNGLCLQLAEKGYVAVTVSYRLAPRYQFPAAVHDVKAAVRWVRANAAMYQIDPERIGTTGGSAGGHLAQFLGVTRGVKKFEGDGGHPEYSSSVKCVVNFYGPSDFTKSYDASVDAKDVLPLFLGGNLQQQRHRHIESSPLYWVTPDAAPTLFVHGTNDAYVAHEQAEWITERMKAADVEATLMTIDGGDHGFRTSSPEVKTMIDNARLNFFEKHLKK
;
A
#
# COMPACT_ATOMS: atom_id res chain seq x y z
N MET A 1 54.71 -0.52 -59.00
CA MET A 1 53.39 -0.64 -58.38
C MET A 1 53.64 -0.78 -56.87
N ARG A 2 53.36 0.29 -56.09
CA ARG A 2 53.48 0.26 -54.62
C ARG A 2 52.08 0.13 -54.07
N THR A 3 51.81 -0.95 -53.34
CA THR A 3 50.55 -1.21 -52.62
C THR A 3 50.55 -0.39 -51.35
N MET A 4 49.58 0.54 -51.23
CA MET A 4 49.27 1.25 -50.01
C MET A 4 48.41 0.34 -49.10
N GLN A 5 48.94 0.01 -47.92
CA GLN A 5 48.17 -0.62 -46.85
C GLN A 5 47.43 0.46 -46.05
N THR A 6 46.10 0.36 -45.99
CA THR A 6 45.25 1.23 -45.19
C THR A 6 45.21 0.69 -43.76
N ILE A 7 45.70 1.44 -42.79
CA ILE A 7 45.61 1.11 -41.34
C ILE A 7 44.29 1.67 -40.84
N THR A 8 43.39 0.80 -40.44
CA THR A 8 42.12 1.18 -39.78
C THR A 8 42.37 1.31 -38.27
N LEU A 9 42.31 2.52 -37.78
CA LEU A 9 42.38 2.82 -36.33
C LEU A 9 41.02 2.46 -35.68
N ILE A 10 41.00 1.46 -34.81
CA ILE A 10 39.85 1.11 -33.96
C ILE A 10 39.97 1.95 -32.70
N THR A 11 39.06 2.92 -32.52
CA THR A 11 38.95 3.71 -31.30
C THR A 11 38.16 2.89 -30.26
N PRO A 12 38.66 2.67 -29.04
CA PRO A 12 37.91 1.97 -28.01
C PRO A 12 36.76 2.87 -27.49
N VAL A 13 35.54 2.40 -27.61
CA VAL A 13 34.36 2.99 -26.93
C VAL A 13 34.44 2.62 -25.47
N VAL A 14 34.80 3.58 -24.61
CA VAL A 14 34.72 3.45 -23.16
C VAL A 14 33.23 3.60 -22.75
N LEU A 15 32.58 2.50 -22.46
CA LEU A 15 31.27 2.52 -21.80
C LEU A 15 31.46 3.00 -20.35
N ALA A 16 31.11 4.25 -20.10
CA ALA A 16 30.99 4.76 -18.73
C ALA A 16 29.76 4.13 -18.08
N PHE A 17 29.95 3.19 -17.15
CA PHE A 17 28.92 2.74 -16.23
C PHE A 17 28.55 3.92 -15.31
N MET A 18 27.46 4.61 -15.61
CA MET A 18 26.83 5.52 -14.66
C MET A 18 26.18 4.65 -13.56
N SER A 19 26.88 4.51 -12.44
CA SER A 19 26.29 4.00 -11.21
C SER A 19 25.22 4.99 -10.75
N PHE A 20 23.96 4.63 -10.93
CA PHE A 20 22.85 5.33 -10.29
C PHE A 20 22.98 5.12 -8.78
N ILE A 21 23.53 6.09 -8.09
CA ILE A 21 23.46 6.17 -6.63
C ILE A 21 22.00 6.45 -6.31
N GLN A 22 21.28 5.43 -5.87
CA GLN A 22 19.95 5.63 -5.28
C GLN A 22 20.11 6.55 -4.06
N PRO A 23 19.27 7.58 -3.90
CA PRO A 23 19.33 8.40 -2.70
C PRO A 23 19.10 7.48 -1.49
N ALA A 24 20.10 7.42 -0.60
CA ALA A 24 19.97 6.72 0.67
C ALA A 24 18.82 7.39 1.45
N PHE A 25 17.80 6.62 1.80
CA PHE A 25 16.80 7.10 2.77
C PHE A 25 17.54 7.51 4.05
N PRO A 26 17.15 8.65 4.68
CA PRO A 26 17.76 9.03 5.95
C PRO A 26 17.67 7.84 6.91
N GLN A 27 18.76 7.54 7.58
CA GLN A 27 18.79 6.48 8.59
C GLN A 27 17.90 6.94 9.75
N GLU A 28 16.69 6.39 9.81
CA GLU A 28 15.73 6.68 10.87
C GLU A 28 16.29 6.21 12.21
N SER A 29 16.32 7.08 13.19
CA SER A 29 16.66 6.71 14.55
C SER A 29 15.52 5.86 15.13
N VAL A 30 15.83 4.62 15.52
CA VAL A 30 14.86 3.74 16.18
C VAL A 30 14.69 4.19 17.62
N PRO A 31 13.46 4.53 18.07
CA PRO A 31 13.21 4.89 19.46
C PRO A 31 13.62 3.78 20.42
N GLU A 32 14.13 4.14 21.63
CA GLU A 32 14.56 3.15 22.62
C GLU A 32 13.45 2.19 23.07
N SER A 33 12.21 2.62 23.02
CA SER A 33 11.00 1.83 23.35
C SER A 33 10.58 0.84 22.28
N VAL A 34 11.23 0.83 21.10
CA VAL A 34 10.81 0.07 19.92
C VAL A 34 11.87 -0.98 19.54
N VAL A 35 11.43 -2.16 19.15
CA VAL A 35 12.22 -3.14 18.39
C VAL A 35 11.88 -2.97 16.92
N PHE A 36 12.91 -2.81 16.07
CA PHE A 36 12.73 -2.68 14.62
C PHE A 36 13.51 -3.75 13.90
N GLU A 37 12.79 -4.62 13.19
CA GLU A 37 13.31 -5.75 12.44
C GLU A 37 13.06 -5.52 10.95
N LYS A 38 14.08 -5.76 10.11
CA LYS A 38 14.00 -5.52 8.67
C LYS A 38 14.17 -6.80 7.88
N ASN A 39 13.65 -6.78 6.65
CA ASN A 39 13.88 -7.83 5.66
C ASN A 39 13.36 -9.22 6.11
N ILE A 40 12.24 -9.25 6.83
CA ILE A 40 11.58 -10.49 7.20
C ILE A 40 10.81 -10.97 5.96
N GLU A 41 11.13 -12.14 5.46
CA GLU A 41 10.39 -12.75 4.34
C GLU A 41 9.02 -13.23 4.82
N TYR A 42 7.97 -12.82 4.10
CA TYR A 42 6.60 -13.21 4.44
C TYR A 42 5.95 -14.09 3.36
N SER A 43 6.48 -14.07 2.14
CA SER A 43 5.94 -14.85 1.02
C SER A 43 6.99 -14.96 -0.10
N ASN A 44 6.90 -16.01 -0.91
CA ASN A 44 7.80 -16.21 -2.04
C ASN A 44 7.05 -16.72 -3.30
N PRO A 45 6.04 -15.98 -3.81
CA PRO A 45 5.36 -16.35 -5.04
C PRO A 45 6.28 -16.08 -6.25
N ASP A 46 6.28 -16.97 -7.24
CA ASP A 46 7.08 -16.84 -8.46
C ASP A 46 8.58 -16.58 -8.20
N ASP A 47 9.13 -17.15 -7.13
CA ASP A 47 10.51 -16.93 -6.67
C ASP A 47 10.83 -15.45 -6.39
N GLN A 48 9.81 -14.69 -5.95
CA GLN A 48 9.92 -13.30 -5.52
C GLN A 48 9.89 -13.24 -4.01
N HIS A 49 11.06 -13.18 -3.38
CA HIS A 49 11.23 -13.08 -1.92
C HIS A 49 10.62 -11.79 -1.37
N LEU A 50 9.31 -11.80 -1.13
CA LEU A 50 8.59 -10.64 -0.61
C LEU A 50 8.87 -10.46 0.87
N GLN A 51 9.27 -9.26 1.23
CA GLN A 51 9.73 -8.94 2.58
C GLN A 51 8.89 -7.85 3.22
N LEU A 52 8.88 -7.86 4.54
CA LEU A 52 8.35 -6.80 5.38
C LEU A 52 9.43 -6.26 6.33
N ASN A 53 9.22 -5.03 6.80
CA ASN A 53 9.90 -4.49 7.98
C ASN A 53 8.87 -4.35 9.10
N MET A 54 9.26 -4.64 10.34
CA MET A 54 8.37 -4.66 11.51
C MET A 54 8.92 -3.78 12.62
N ALA A 55 8.06 -2.90 13.13
CA ALA A 55 8.30 -2.17 14.37
C ALA A 55 7.30 -2.64 15.43
N ARG A 56 7.78 -2.92 16.65
CA ARG A 56 6.94 -3.36 17.76
C ARG A 56 7.40 -2.75 19.08
N PRO A 57 6.50 -2.58 20.05
CA PRO A 57 6.90 -2.17 21.40
C PRO A 57 7.88 -3.18 22.03
N LYS A 58 8.89 -2.70 22.75
CA LYS A 58 9.80 -3.58 23.52
C LYS A 58 9.13 -4.21 24.74
N VAL A 59 8.21 -3.47 25.33
CA VAL A 59 7.52 -3.84 26.57
C VAL A 59 6.03 -3.57 26.42
N GLY A 60 5.23 -4.46 26.96
CA GLY A 60 3.77 -4.37 26.99
C GLY A 60 3.23 -5.62 27.65
N ALA A 61 2.06 -5.51 28.27
CA ALA A 61 1.46 -6.60 29.03
C ALA A 61 0.54 -7.50 28.18
N GLU A 62 0.25 -7.11 26.94
CA GLU A 62 -0.87 -7.69 26.18
C GLU A 62 -0.46 -8.07 24.78
N PRO A 63 -1.20 -8.96 24.13
CA PRO A 63 -1.09 -9.05 22.68
C PRO A 63 -1.46 -7.69 22.06
N PHE A 64 -0.56 -7.14 21.25
CA PHE A 64 -0.73 -5.84 20.63
C PHE A 64 -1.62 -5.92 19.39
N PRO A 65 -2.45 -4.91 19.11
CA PRO A 65 -3.06 -4.79 17.78
C PRO A 65 -1.98 -4.56 16.72
N ALA A 66 -2.24 -5.02 15.49
CA ALA A 66 -1.31 -4.84 14.38
C ALA A 66 -1.85 -3.90 13.30
N VAL A 67 -0.94 -3.20 12.62
CA VAL A 67 -1.25 -2.35 11.45
C VAL A 67 -0.33 -2.70 10.30
N ILE A 68 -0.93 -3.01 9.15
CA ILE A 68 -0.20 -3.26 7.89
C ILE A 68 -0.17 -1.98 7.07
N CYS A 69 1.03 -1.46 6.81
CA CYS A 69 1.28 -0.24 6.05
C CYS A 69 1.71 -0.59 4.62
N ILE A 70 0.98 -0.08 3.62
CA ILE A 70 1.16 -0.44 2.21
C ILE A 70 1.58 0.80 1.43
N HIS A 71 2.75 0.76 0.80
CA HIS A 71 3.30 1.89 0.06
C HIS A 71 2.55 2.17 -1.24
N GLY A 72 2.58 3.44 -1.68
CA GLY A 72 2.10 3.88 -2.99
C GLY A 72 3.12 3.66 -4.10
N GLY A 73 2.94 4.37 -5.22
CA GLY A 73 3.85 4.35 -6.37
C GLY A 73 3.20 3.81 -7.65
N GLY A 74 1.89 3.98 -7.81
CA GLY A 74 1.16 3.61 -9.03
C GLY A 74 1.27 2.13 -9.37
N PHE A 75 1.37 1.25 -8.38
CA PHE A 75 1.57 -0.20 -8.54
C PHE A 75 2.83 -0.61 -9.30
N ARG A 76 3.66 0.32 -9.75
CA ARG A 76 4.87 0.14 -10.59
C ARG A 76 6.18 0.55 -9.94
N ALA A 77 6.10 1.23 -8.81
CA ALA A 77 7.25 1.77 -8.08
C ALA A 77 6.95 1.83 -6.57
N GLY A 78 7.93 2.32 -5.82
CA GLY A 78 7.84 2.43 -4.36
C GLY A 78 8.54 1.28 -3.64
N SER A 79 8.65 1.43 -2.34
CA SER A 79 9.26 0.42 -1.48
C SER A 79 8.68 0.49 -0.06
N ARG A 80 8.78 -0.63 0.68
CA ARG A 80 8.33 -0.72 2.07
C ARG A 80 9.03 0.28 2.98
N GLU A 81 10.27 0.66 2.66
CA GLU A 81 11.07 1.59 3.47
C GLU A 81 10.40 2.95 3.64
N SER A 82 9.55 3.37 2.69
CA SER A 82 8.84 4.65 2.75
C SER A 82 7.87 4.77 3.93
N PHE A 83 7.48 3.65 4.55
CA PHE A 83 6.60 3.61 5.71
C PHE A 83 7.31 3.21 7.02
N ASN A 84 8.64 3.08 7.02
CA ASN A 84 9.39 2.76 8.25
C ASN A 84 9.10 3.75 9.37
N GLY A 85 9.14 5.06 9.09
CA GLY A 85 8.85 6.11 10.07
C GLY A 85 7.44 6.00 10.66
N LEU A 86 6.43 5.70 9.83
CA LEU A 86 5.09 5.44 10.35
C LEU A 86 5.03 4.20 11.23
N CYS A 87 5.72 3.11 10.85
CA CYS A 87 5.76 1.90 11.66
C CYS A 87 6.39 2.17 13.04
N LEU A 88 7.48 2.94 13.08
CA LEU A 88 8.11 3.35 14.37
C LEU A 88 7.15 4.17 15.23
N GLN A 89 6.47 5.17 14.64
CA GLN A 89 5.48 5.98 15.35
C GLN A 89 4.31 5.14 15.90
N LEU A 90 3.80 4.20 15.13
CA LEU A 90 2.72 3.29 15.58
C LEU A 90 3.20 2.36 16.67
N ALA A 91 4.45 1.89 16.62
CA ALA A 91 5.03 1.05 17.68
C ALA A 91 5.15 1.81 19.02
N GLU A 92 5.56 3.08 18.99
CA GLU A 92 5.55 3.94 20.21
C GLU A 92 4.14 4.14 20.79
N LYS A 93 3.10 3.99 19.95
CA LYS A 93 1.69 4.05 20.36
C LYS A 93 1.10 2.68 20.73
N GLY A 94 1.92 1.62 20.84
CA GLY A 94 1.48 0.30 21.30
C GLY A 94 0.84 -0.55 20.20
N TYR A 95 1.24 -0.40 18.95
CA TYR A 95 0.88 -1.28 17.84
C TYR A 95 2.10 -2.07 17.38
N VAL A 96 1.90 -3.29 16.89
CA VAL A 96 2.87 -3.92 16.00
C VAL A 96 2.57 -3.42 14.59
N ALA A 97 3.51 -2.71 13.99
CA ALA A 97 3.33 -2.13 12.65
C ALA A 97 4.29 -2.76 11.67
N VAL A 98 3.77 -3.22 10.53
CA VAL A 98 4.57 -3.79 9.45
C VAL A 98 4.39 -2.98 8.17
N THR A 99 5.48 -2.79 7.45
CA THR A 99 5.41 -2.26 6.08
C THR A 99 5.89 -3.33 5.12
N VAL A 100 5.18 -3.49 3.99
CA VAL A 100 5.30 -4.66 3.12
C VAL A 100 5.71 -4.29 1.70
N SER A 101 6.59 -5.09 1.10
CA SER A 101 6.79 -5.10 -0.35
C SER A 101 5.65 -5.88 -1.01
N TYR A 102 5.36 -5.60 -2.26
CA TYR A 102 4.45 -6.37 -3.11
C TYR A 102 4.97 -6.36 -4.55
N ARG A 103 4.56 -7.34 -5.34
CA ARG A 103 4.97 -7.46 -6.75
C ARG A 103 4.46 -6.30 -7.58
N LEU A 104 5.35 -5.71 -8.40
CA LEU A 104 5.10 -4.48 -9.15
C LEU A 104 4.84 -4.74 -10.64
N ALA A 105 3.93 -3.93 -11.20
CA ALA A 105 3.70 -3.85 -12.63
C ALA A 105 4.90 -3.18 -13.35
N PRO A 106 5.09 -3.42 -14.66
CA PRO A 106 4.26 -4.26 -15.54
C PRO A 106 4.57 -5.75 -15.47
N ARG A 107 5.64 -6.15 -14.75
CA ARG A 107 6.06 -7.55 -14.66
C ARG A 107 4.97 -8.40 -14.01
N TYR A 108 4.33 -7.86 -12.98
CA TYR A 108 3.25 -8.51 -12.26
C TYR A 108 2.00 -7.63 -12.29
N GLN A 109 1.02 -8.05 -13.08
CA GLN A 109 -0.24 -7.34 -13.23
C GLN A 109 -1.23 -7.74 -12.12
N PHE A 110 -2.34 -7.00 -12.03
CA PHE A 110 -3.48 -7.39 -11.21
C PHE A 110 -3.89 -8.87 -11.51
N PRO A 111 -4.12 -9.72 -10.51
CA PRO A 111 -4.25 -9.40 -9.08
C PRO A 111 -2.98 -9.63 -8.22
N ALA A 112 -1.77 -9.74 -8.78
CA ALA A 112 -0.56 -10.14 -8.05
C ALA A 112 -0.33 -9.33 -6.75
N ALA A 113 -0.36 -7.99 -6.83
CA ALA A 113 -0.18 -7.13 -5.64
C ALA A 113 -1.27 -7.35 -4.57
N VAL A 114 -2.50 -7.68 -4.99
CA VAL A 114 -3.60 -8.01 -4.06
C VAL A 114 -3.31 -9.33 -3.35
N HIS A 115 -2.87 -10.36 -4.06
CA HIS A 115 -2.47 -11.65 -3.48
C HIS A 115 -1.36 -11.46 -2.44
N ASP A 116 -0.40 -10.59 -2.74
CA ASP A 116 0.75 -10.34 -1.87
C ASP A 116 0.34 -9.64 -0.56
N VAL A 117 -0.46 -8.59 -0.63
CA VAL A 117 -0.91 -7.90 0.61
C VAL A 117 -1.86 -8.78 1.43
N LYS A 118 -2.65 -9.66 0.80
CA LYS A 118 -3.44 -10.67 1.51
C LYS A 118 -2.55 -11.72 2.18
N ALA A 119 -1.49 -12.18 1.50
CA ALA A 119 -0.49 -13.07 2.09
C ALA A 119 0.21 -12.42 3.30
N ALA A 120 0.52 -11.13 3.23
CA ALA A 120 1.10 -10.39 4.36
C ALA A 120 0.16 -10.37 5.59
N VAL A 121 -1.16 -10.16 5.39
CA VAL A 121 -2.14 -10.26 6.50
C VAL A 121 -2.15 -11.66 7.10
N ARG A 122 -2.17 -12.71 6.26
CA ARG A 122 -2.14 -14.10 6.73
C ARG A 122 -0.85 -14.41 7.49
N TRP A 123 0.29 -13.95 6.98
CA TRP A 123 1.58 -14.12 7.65
C TRP A 123 1.61 -13.47 9.03
N VAL A 124 1.14 -12.22 9.16
CA VAL A 124 1.04 -11.52 10.44
C VAL A 124 0.17 -12.29 11.41
N ARG A 125 -0.96 -12.83 10.96
CA ARG A 125 -1.87 -13.63 11.79
C ARG A 125 -1.27 -14.98 12.17
N ALA A 126 -0.58 -15.65 11.27
CA ALA A 126 0.10 -16.94 11.53
C ALA A 126 1.23 -16.81 12.57
N ASN A 127 1.93 -15.67 12.55
CA ASN A 127 3.05 -15.41 13.46
C ASN A 127 2.65 -14.58 14.70
N ALA A 128 1.34 -14.43 14.96
CA ALA A 128 0.81 -13.58 16.01
C ALA A 128 1.40 -13.89 17.40
N ALA A 129 1.52 -15.17 17.75
CA ALA A 129 2.09 -15.60 19.05
C ALA A 129 3.58 -15.21 19.19
N MET A 130 4.37 -15.34 18.12
CA MET A 130 5.80 -15.01 18.12
C MET A 130 6.06 -13.52 18.36
N TYR A 131 5.21 -12.66 17.76
CA TYR A 131 5.38 -11.21 17.82
C TYR A 131 4.44 -10.51 18.80
N GLN A 132 3.75 -11.28 19.67
CA GLN A 132 2.79 -10.76 20.66
C GLN A 132 1.66 -9.94 20.01
N ILE A 133 1.16 -10.39 18.86
CA ILE A 133 0.07 -9.76 18.12
C ILE A 133 -1.26 -10.40 18.54
N ASP A 134 -2.31 -9.59 18.65
CA ASP A 134 -3.68 -10.08 18.68
C ASP A 134 -4.16 -10.35 17.25
N PRO A 135 -4.37 -11.61 16.85
CA PRO A 135 -4.74 -11.98 15.48
C PRO A 135 -6.11 -11.44 15.05
N GLU A 136 -6.97 -11.04 16.00
CA GLU A 136 -8.30 -10.48 15.72
C GLU A 136 -8.29 -8.96 15.58
N ARG A 137 -7.18 -8.30 15.94
CA ARG A 137 -7.04 -6.83 15.90
C ARG A 137 -5.99 -6.39 14.90
N ILE A 138 -6.20 -6.72 13.61
CA ILE A 138 -5.33 -6.34 12.49
C ILE A 138 -6.03 -5.28 11.65
N GLY A 139 -5.46 -4.09 11.56
CA GLY A 139 -5.88 -3.01 10.66
C GLY A 139 -4.90 -2.80 9.51
N THR A 140 -5.27 -1.95 8.55
CA THR A 140 -4.40 -1.62 7.43
C THR A 140 -4.47 -0.14 7.08
N THR A 141 -3.38 0.38 6.50
CA THR A 141 -3.32 1.73 5.95
C THR A 141 -2.40 1.76 4.73
N GLY A 142 -2.62 2.74 3.87
CA GLY A 142 -1.76 2.98 2.73
C GLY A 142 -2.10 4.28 2.02
N GLY A 143 -1.20 4.75 1.15
CA GLY A 143 -1.40 5.94 0.35
C GLY A 143 -1.42 5.65 -1.14
N SER A 144 -2.27 6.34 -1.93
CA SER A 144 -2.32 6.17 -3.39
C SER A 144 -2.60 4.71 -3.79
N ALA A 145 -1.76 4.08 -4.60
CA ALA A 145 -1.85 2.65 -4.90
C ALA A 145 -1.89 1.77 -3.63
N GLY A 146 -1.16 2.14 -2.57
CA GLY A 146 -1.22 1.45 -1.28
C GLY A 146 -2.56 1.66 -0.56
N GLY A 147 -3.16 2.84 -0.67
CA GLY A 147 -4.51 3.14 -0.18
C GLY A 147 -5.57 2.29 -0.87
N HIS A 148 -5.44 2.13 -2.19
CA HIS A 148 -6.25 1.21 -2.98
C HIS A 148 -6.12 -0.24 -2.48
N LEU A 149 -4.89 -0.74 -2.32
CA LEU A 149 -4.65 -2.12 -1.84
C LEU A 149 -5.18 -2.32 -0.41
N ALA A 150 -5.01 -1.32 0.48
CA ALA A 150 -5.58 -1.35 1.83
C ALA A 150 -7.12 -1.41 1.78
N GLN A 151 -7.75 -0.60 0.92
CA GLN A 151 -9.21 -0.64 0.74
C GLN A 151 -9.66 -1.96 0.13
N PHE A 152 -8.90 -2.50 -0.82
CA PHE A 152 -9.21 -3.80 -1.44
C PHE A 152 -9.21 -4.94 -0.41
N LEU A 153 -8.28 -4.94 0.55
CA LEU A 153 -8.32 -5.84 1.71
C LEU A 153 -9.61 -5.69 2.51
N GLY A 154 -10.04 -4.45 2.76
CA GLY A 154 -11.23 -4.14 3.54
C GLY A 154 -12.54 -4.59 2.91
N VAL A 155 -12.64 -4.62 1.57
CA VAL A 155 -13.90 -4.94 0.86
C VAL A 155 -13.94 -6.35 0.26
N THR A 156 -12.83 -7.10 0.27
CA THR A 156 -12.76 -8.43 -0.36
C THR A 156 -12.54 -9.57 0.64
N ARG A 157 -13.11 -9.42 1.85
CA ARG A 157 -13.11 -10.47 2.86
C ARG A 157 -13.72 -11.76 2.30
N GLY A 158 -12.97 -12.87 2.40
CA GLY A 158 -13.45 -14.21 1.99
C GLY A 158 -13.63 -14.41 0.48
N VAL A 159 -13.22 -13.46 -0.35
CA VAL A 159 -13.29 -13.61 -1.82
C VAL A 159 -12.12 -14.47 -2.30
N LYS A 160 -12.35 -15.77 -2.47
CA LYS A 160 -11.34 -16.80 -2.74
C LYS A 160 -10.39 -16.49 -3.89
N LYS A 161 -10.90 -15.91 -5.00
CA LYS A 161 -10.08 -15.61 -6.19
C LYS A 161 -8.97 -14.58 -5.93
N PHE A 162 -9.06 -13.82 -4.84
CA PHE A 162 -8.06 -12.82 -4.46
C PHE A 162 -7.13 -13.28 -3.33
N GLU A 163 -7.31 -14.49 -2.81
CA GLU A 163 -6.44 -14.97 -1.72
C GLU A 163 -5.03 -15.30 -2.20
N GLY A 164 -4.87 -15.77 -3.44
CA GLY A 164 -3.56 -16.20 -3.95
C GLY A 164 -2.99 -17.39 -3.18
N ASP A 165 -1.77 -17.74 -3.53
CA ASP A 165 -1.01 -18.90 -3.02
C ASP A 165 0.20 -18.51 -2.15
N GLY A 166 0.27 -17.26 -1.70
CA GLY A 166 1.42 -16.67 -0.99
C GLY A 166 1.68 -17.18 0.44
N GLY A 167 1.19 -18.38 0.80
CA GLY A 167 1.42 -19.02 2.10
C GLY A 167 0.29 -18.80 3.10
N HIS A 168 0.30 -19.65 4.16
CA HIS A 168 -0.64 -19.61 5.28
C HIS A 168 -2.13 -19.65 4.89
N PRO A 169 -2.56 -20.56 3.98
CA PRO A 169 -3.94 -20.56 3.46
C PRO A 169 -4.99 -20.87 4.53
N GLU A 170 -4.59 -21.44 5.67
CA GLU A 170 -5.42 -21.74 6.83
C GLU A 170 -5.81 -20.48 7.64
N TYR A 171 -5.10 -19.36 7.44
CA TYR A 171 -5.38 -18.10 8.14
C TYR A 171 -6.19 -17.14 7.28
N SER A 172 -7.02 -16.34 7.92
CA SER A 172 -7.82 -15.31 7.26
C SER A 172 -6.98 -14.10 6.83
N SER A 173 -7.23 -13.57 5.63
CA SER A 173 -6.68 -12.29 5.15
C SER A 173 -7.54 -11.08 5.53
N SER A 174 -8.57 -11.26 6.35
CA SER A 174 -9.49 -10.18 6.74
C SER A 174 -8.81 -9.17 7.64
N VAL A 175 -9.18 -7.90 7.50
CA VAL A 175 -8.74 -6.79 8.35
C VAL A 175 -9.93 -6.22 9.13
N LYS A 176 -9.65 -5.66 10.31
CA LYS A 176 -10.66 -5.12 11.22
C LYS A 176 -11.11 -3.71 10.83
N CYS A 177 -10.19 -2.91 10.28
CA CYS A 177 -10.46 -1.55 9.80
C CYS A 177 -9.42 -1.10 8.78
N VAL A 178 -9.74 -0.04 8.05
CA VAL A 178 -8.89 0.55 6.99
C VAL A 178 -8.75 2.05 7.20
N VAL A 179 -7.53 2.57 7.03
CA VAL A 179 -7.31 4.00 6.83
C VAL A 179 -6.73 4.20 5.43
N ASN A 180 -7.53 4.74 4.54
CA ASN A 180 -7.19 4.93 3.12
C ASN A 180 -6.82 6.39 2.86
N PHE A 181 -5.57 6.61 2.46
CA PHE A 181 -5.10 7.93 2.03
C PHE A 181 -5.14 8.03 0.51
N TYR A 182 -6.03 8.87 0.00
CA TYR A 182 -6.14 9.20 -1.44
C TYR A 182 -5.97 8.00 -2.40
N GLY A 183 -6.44 6.82 -2.01
CA GLY A 183 -6.42 5.64 -2.87
C GLY A 183 -7.59 5.63 -3.85
N PRO A 184 -7.38 5.27 -5.13
CA PRO A 184 -8.47 5.17 -6.10
C PRO A 184 -9.44 4.04 -5.76
N SER A 185 -10.73 4.25 -6.01
CA SER A 185 -11.81 3.31 -5.72
C SER A 185 -12.50 2.74 -6.97
N ASP A 186 -12.46 3.48 -8.09
CA ASP A 186 -13.11 3.10 -9.36
C ASP A 186 -12.20 3.43 -10.56
N PHE A 187 -11.55 2.42 -11.11
CA PHE A 187 -10.67 2.60 -12.26
C PHE A 187 -11.42 2.80 -13.58
N THR A 188 -12.73 2.60 -13.62
CA THR A 188 -13.51 2.88 -14.83
C THR A 188 -13.73 4.37 -15.08
N LYS A 189 -13.49 5.22 -14.05
CA LYS A 189 -13.69 6.67 -14.08
C LYS A 189 -12.40 7.47 -13.86
N SER A 190 -11.23 6.82 -13.78
CA SER A 190 -9.97 7.50 -13.41
C SER A 190 -9.31 8.25 -14.57
N TYR A 191 -9.55 7.85 -15.82
CA TYR A 191 -8.72 8.27 -16.96
C TYR A 191 -8.79 9.76 -17.29
N ASP A 192 -9.95 10.40 -17.11
CA ASP A 192 -10.14 11.79 -17.50
C ASP A 192 -9.76 12.80 -16.39
N ALA A 193 -9.76 12.33 -15.14
CA ALA A 193 -9.52 13.16 -13.97
C ALA A 193 -8.11 13.00 -13.37
N SER A 194 -7.23 12.20 -13.98
CA SER A 194 -5.90 11.87 -13.47
C SER A 194 -4.81 12.27 -14.46
N VAL A 195 -3.72 12.82 -13.94
CA VAL A 195 -2.55 13.21 -14.76
C VAL A 195 -1.74 12.01 -15.25
N ASP A 196 -1.84 10.84 -14.60
CA ASP A 196 -1.02 9.66 -14.95
C ASP A 196 -1.78 8.34 -15.10
N ALA A 197 -3.10 8.32 -14.93
CA ALA A 197 -3.89 7.08 -15.07
C ALA A 197 -3.72 6.41 -16.44
N LYS A 198 -3.54 7.19 -17.51
CA LYS A 198 -3.31 6.68 -18.88
C LYS A 198 -2.02 5.89 -19.00
N ASP A 199 -1.01 6.18 -18.18
CA ASP A 199 0.28 5.51 -18.17
C ASP A 199 0.34 4.38 -17.16
N VAL A 200 -0.32 4.55 -16.01
CA VAL A 200 -0.25 3.62 -14.87
C VAL A 200 -1.19 2.43 -15.03
N LEU A 201 -2.47 2.69 -15.32
CA LEU A 201 -3.48 1.63 -15.30
C LEU A 201 -3.27 0.56 -16.39
N PRO A 202 -2.84 0.88 -17.62
CA PRO A 202 -2.53 -0.16 -18.60
C PRO A 202 -1.39 -1.09 -18.17
N LEU A 203 -0.39 -0.59 -17.44
CA LEU A 203 0.70 -1.41 -16.91
C LEU A 203 0.19 -2.37 -15.83
N PHE A 204 -0.64 -1.85 -14.92
CA PHE A 204 -1.20 -2.63 -13.80
C PHE A 204 -2.27 -3.63 -14.25
N LEU A 205 -3.13 -3.25 -15.19
CA LEU A 205 -4.30 -4.03 -15.61
C LEU A 205 -4.11 -4.81 -16.91
N GLY A 206 -2.95 -4.64 -17.58
CA GLY A 206 -2.65 -5.32 -18.85
C GLY A 206 -3.31 -4.71 -20.08
N GLY A 207 -3.82 -3.47 -19.97
CA GLY A 207 -4.44 -2.73 -21.05
C GLY A 207 -5.30 -1.58 -20.53
N ASN A 208 -5.70 -0.68 -21.44
CA ASN A 208 -6.57 0.44 -21.11
C ASN A 208 -8.03 -0.01 -20.87
N LEU A 209 -8.90 0.92 -20.48
CA LEU A 209 -10.31 0.64 -20.17
C LEU A 209 -11.08 -0.04 -21.31
N GLN A 210 -10.82 0.32 -22.58
CA GLN A 210 -11.48 -0.31 -23.73
C GLN A 210 -11.00 -1.75 -23.93
N GLN A 211 -9.72 -2.02 -23.72
CA GLN A 211 -9.09 -3.33 -23.93
C GLN A 211 -9.37 -4.30 -22.78
N GLN A 212 -9.41 -3.79 -21.52
CA GLN A 212 -9.48 -4.61 -20.31
C GLN A 212 -10.60 -4.15 -19.35
N ARG A 213 -11.78 -3.80 -19.88
CA ARG A 213 -12.90 -3.27 -19.07
C ARG A 213 -13.23 -4.15 -17.88
N HIS A 214 -13.23 -5.47 -18.05
CA HIS A 214 -13.51 -6.41 -16.97
C HIS A 214 -12.49 -6.27 -15.82
N ARG A 215 -11.19 -6.18 -16.13
CA ARG A 215 -10.15 -6.02 -15.12
C ARG A 215 -10.24 -4.67 -14.40
N HIS A 216 -10.64 -3.60 -15.09
CA HIS A 216 -10.87 -2.30 -14.46
C HIS A 216 -12.01 -2.36 -13.43
N ILE A 217 -13.12 -3.02 -13.75
CA ILE A 217 -14.22 -3.24 -12.82
C ILE A 217 -13.76 -4.14 -11.66
N GLU A 218 -13.15 -5.28 -11.98
CA GLU A 218 -12.74 -6.28 -11.00
C GLU A 218 -11.70 -5.76 -9.99
N SER A 219 -10.79 -4.89 -10.44
CA SER A 219 -9.79 -4.27 -9.58
C SER A 219 -10.27 -3.04 -8.82
N SER A 220 -11.48 -2.58 -9.02
CA SER A 220 -12.04 -1.39 -8.36
C SER A 220 -12.72 -1.75 -7.03
N PRO A 221 -12.22 -1.31 -5.87
CA PRO A 221 -12.80 -1.60 -4.55
C PRO A 221 -14.28 -1.24 -4.44
N LEU A 222 -14.73 -0.20 -5.15
CA LEU A 222 -16.11 0.27 -5.15
C LEU A 222 -17.13 -0.84 -5.45
N TYR A 223 -16.80 -1.76 -6.36
CA TYR A 223 -17.70 -2.83 -6.80
C TYR A 223 -17.73 -4.05 -5.86
N TRP A 224 -16.85 -4.08 -4.86
CA TRP A 224 -16.76 -5.15 -3.86
C TRP A 224 -17.35 -4.79 -2.51
N VAL A 225 -17.90 -3.58 -2.36
CA VAL A 225 -18.51 -3.14 -1.11
C VAL A 225 -19.77 -3.97 -0.82
N THR A 226 -19.75 -4.66 0.32
CA THR A 226 -20.86 -5.44 0.91
C THR A 226 -21.01 -5.02 2.37
N PRO A 227 -22.10 -5.43 3.07
CA PRO A 227 -22.25 -5.17 4.49
C PRO A 227 -21.12 -5.74 5.38
N ASP A 228 -20.35 -6.71 4.88
CA ASP A 228 -19.19 -7.30 5.58
C ASP A 228 -17.88 -6.53 5.37
N ALA A 229 -17.90 -5.41 4.66
CA ALA A 229 -16.72 -4.60 4.44
C ALA A 229 -16.22 -3.98 5.77
N ALA A 230 -14.90 -3.85 5.88
CA ALA A 230 -14.29 -3.29 7.09
C ALA A 230 -14.57 -1.78 7.22
N PRO A 231 -14.87 -1.26 8.42
CA PRO A 231 -14.96 0.17 8.69
C PRO A 231 -13.77 0.93 8.11
N THR A 232 -14.02 2.07 7.46
CA THR A 232 -12.97 2.80 6.74
C THR A 232 -12.98 4.30 7.03
N LEU A 233 -11.80 4.84 7.33
CA LEU A 233 -11.50 6.28 7.26
C LEU A 233 -10.82 6.58 5.93
N PHE A 234 -11.41 7.43 5.12
CA PHE A 234 -10.81 8.02 3.93
C PHE A 234 -10.25 9.40 4.27
N VAL A 235 -9.04 9.70 3.80
CA VAL A 235 -8.42 11.02 3.92
C VAL A 235 -7.99 11.45 2.52
N HIS A 236 -8.57 12.53 2.00
CA HIS A 236 -8.36 12.94 0.61
C HIS A 236 -8.33 14.45 0.45
N GLY A 237 -7.44 14.95 -0.39
CA GLY A 237 -7.31 16.37 -0.71
C GLY A 237 -8.16 16.77 -1.90
N THR A 238 -8.74 17.99 -1.87
CA THR A 238 -9.58 18.48 -2.98
C THR A 238 -8.79 18.94 -4.21
N ASN A 239 -7.46 19.11 -4.08
CA ASN A 239 -6.57 19.49 -5.18
C ASN A 239 -5.63 18.34 -5.60
N ASP A 240 -6.11 17.11 -5.48
CA ASP A 240 -5.35 15.91 -5.88
C ASP A 240 -5.45 15.72 -7.40
N ALA A 241 -4.32 15.90 -8.10
CA ALA A 241 -4.24 15.76 -9.55
C ALA A 241 -4.03 14.31 -10.04
N TYR A 242 -3.66 13.37 -9.15
CA TYR A 242 -3.43 11.97 -9.49
C TYR A 242 -4.67 11.10 -9.27
N VAL A 243 -5.34 11.31 -8.16
CA VAL A 243 -6.58 10.61 -7.79
C VAL A 243 -7.63 11.64 -7.43
N ALA A 244 -8.64 11.78 -8.27
CA ALA A 244 -9.70 12.76 -8.05
C ALA A 244 -10.40 12.51 -6.70
N HIS A 245 -10.72 13.57 -5.97
CA HIS A 245 -11.37 13.53 -4.64
C HIS A 245 -12.68 12.75 -4.66
N GLU A 246 -13.43 12.80 -5.76
CA GLU A 246 -14.68 12.07 -5.98
C GLU A 246 -14.51 10.54 -5.85
N GLN A 247 -13.31 10.02 -6.02
CA GLN A 247 -13.02 8.60 -5.79
C GLN A 247 -13.30 8.21 -4.33
N ALA A 248 -12.96 9.07 -3.39
CA ALA A 248 -13.25 8.86 -1.97
C ALA A 248 -14.72 9.11 -1.63
N GLU A 249 -15.37 10.07 -2.30
CA GLU A 249 -16.80 10.35 -2.13
C GLU A 249 -17.63 9.12 -2.55
N TRP A 250 -17.43 8.61 -3.77
CA TRP A 250 -18.20 7.48 -4.30
C TRP A 250 -18.13 6.23 -3.41
N ILE A 251 -16.94 5.87 -2.95
CA ILE A 251 -16.83 4.67 -2.10
C ILE A 251 -17.37 4.91 -0.69
N THR A 252 -17.22 6.12 -0.15
CA THR A 252 -17.79 6.49 1.15
C THR A 252 -19.32 6.38 1.11
N GLU A 253 -19.96 6.93 0.08
CA GLU A 253 -21.40 6.83 -0.13
C GLU A 253 -21.83 5.37 -0.31
N ARG A 254 -21.10 4.62 -1.12
CA ARG A 254 -21.40 3.20 -1.36
C ARG A 254 -21.31 2.36 -0.07
N MET A 255 -20.31 2.61 0.78
CA MET A 255 -20.15 1.92 2.06
C MET A 255 -21.28 2.29 3.02
N LYS A 256 -21.64 3.57 3.14
CA LYS A 256 -22.78 4.01 3.95
C LYS A 256 -24.10 3.41 3.49
N ALA A 257 -24.31 3.29 2.17
CA ALA A 257 -25.50 2.64 1.60
C ALA A 257 -25.54 1.12 1.87
N ALA A 258 -24.43 0.52 2.26
CA ALA A 258 -24.31 -0.89 2.68
C ALA A 258 -24.29 -1.04 4.21
N ASP A 259 -24.65 -0.01 4.97
CA ASP A 259 -24.62 0.04 6.44
C ASP A 259 -23.20 -0.19 7.04
N VAL A 260 -22.15 0.14 6.29
CA VAL A 260 -20.77 0.06 6.74
C VAL A 260 -20.28 1.43 7.23
N GLU A 261 -19.65 1.48 8.39
CA GLU A 261 -19.05 2.71 8.89
C GLU A 261 -17.98 3.22 7.91
N ALA A 262 -18.20 4.42 7.35
CA ALA A 262 -17.28 5.09 6.45
C ALA A 262 -17.27 6.59 6.74
N THR A 263 -16.09 7.14 6.96
CA THR A 263 -15.86 8.56 7.20
C THR A 263 -14.92 9.10 6.13
N LEU A 264 -15.29 10.21 5.49
CA LEU A 264 -14.41 10.96 4.60
C LEU A 264 -13.94 12.22 5.32
N MET A 265 -12.62 12.33 5.50
CA MET A 265 -11.92 13.53 5.95
C MET A 265 -11.38 14.24 4.71
N THR A 266 -12.07 15.27 4.28
CA THR A 266 -11.65 16.11 3.16
C THR A 266 -10.64 17.15 3.63
N ILE A 267 -9.51 17.27 2.93
CA ILE A 267 -8.48 18.29 3.15
C ILE A 267 -8.61 19.33 2.04
N ASP A 268 -9.15 20.49 2.38
CA ASP A 268 -9.35 21.57 1.41
C ASP A 268 -8.00 22.07 0.88
N GLY A 269 -7.88 22.19 -0.46
CA GLY A 269 -6.63 22.52 -1.16
C GLY A 269 -5.52 21.47 -1.05
N GLY A 270 -5.74 20.34 -0.36
CA GLY A 270 -4.74 19.29 -0.20
C GLY A 270 -4.36 18.63 -1.52
N ASP A 271 -3.05 18.51 -1.79
CA ASP A 271 -2.49 17.82 -2.94
C ASP A 271 -2.29 16.32 -2.66
N HIS A 272 -1.93 15.54 -3.70
CA HIS A 272 -1.60 14.12 -3.57
C HIS A 272 -0.42 13.91 -2.60
N GLY A 273 -0.68 13.28 -1.47
CA GLY A 273 0.32 13.06 -0.41
C GLY A 273 0.43 14.20 0.60
N PHE A 274 -0.41 15.24 0.53
CA PHE A 274 -0.44 16.36 1.48
C PHE A 274 0.91 17.07 1.63
N ARG A 275 1.71 17.12 0.56
CA ARG A 275 3.07 17.67 0.57
C ARG A 275 3.08 19.15 0.87
N THR A 276 2.10 19.87 0.30
CA THR A 276 1.93 21.31 0.46
C THR A 276 1.13 21.71 1.70
N SER A 277 0.55 20.75 2.43
CA SER A 277 -0.23 21.01 3.64
C SER A 277 0.65 21.48 4.79
N SER A 278 0.09 22.35 5.65
CA SER A 278 0.77 22.87 6.83
C SER A 278 1.07 21.76 7.87
N PRO A 279 2.02 21.99 8.80
CA PRO A 279 2.29 21.05 9.89
C PRO A 279 1.06 20.73 10.75
N GLU A 280 0.17 21.73 10.96
CA GLU A 280 -1.06 21.56 11.73
C GLU A 280 -2.04 20.62 11.02
N VAL A 281 -2.19 20.76 9.71
CA VAL A 281 -3.02 19.85 8.89
C VAL A 281 -2.45 18.42 8.91
N LYS A 282 -1.13 18.26 8.77
CA LYS A 282 -0.47 16.97 8.87
C LYS A 282 -0.69 16.32 10.24
N THR A 283 -0.57 17.09 11.31
CA THR A 283 -0.85 16.62 12.67
C THR A 283 -2.31 16.21 12.84
N MET A 284 -3.25 16.98 12.29
CA MET A 284 -4.68 16.65 12.31
C MET A 284 -4.97 15.32 11.57
N ILE A 285 -4.33 15.10 10.42
CA ILE A 285 -4.42 13.86 9.65
C ILE A 285 -3.88 12.68 10.45
N ASP A 286 -2.72 12.83 11.08
CA ASP A 286 -2.09 11.79 11.89
C ASP A 286 -2.93 11.43 13.13
N ASN A 287 -3.51 12.44 13.79
CA ASN A 287 -4.43 12.22 14.91
C ASN A 287 -5.71 11.51 14.46
N ALA A 288 -6.29 11.86 13.30
CA ALA A 288 -7.48 11.18 12.77
C ALA A 288 -7.19 9.68 12.52
N ARG A 289 -6.04 9.37 11.91
CA ARG A 289 -5.58 7.98 11.72
C ARG A 289 -5.45 7.23 13.04
N LEU A 290 -4.74 7.81 14.02
CA LEU A 290 -4.52 7.18 15.32
C LEU A 290 -5.83 6.96 16.09
N ASN A 291 -6.72 7.96 16.13
CA ASN A 291 -8.02 7.87 16.77
C ASN A 291 -8.89 6.77 16.12
N PHE A 292 -8.83 6.63 14.81
CA PHE A 292 -9.56 5.60 14.11
C PHE A 292 -9.04 4.20 14.44
N PHE A 293 -7.73 3.99 14.45
CA PHE A 293 -7.14 2.74 14.90
C PHE A 293 -7.42 2.45 16.38
N GLU A 294 -7.37 3.44 17.25
CA GLU A 294 -7.69 3.27 18.66
C GLU A 294 -9.14 2.80 18.86
N LYS A 295 -10.08 3.42 18.14
CA LYS A 295 -11.49 3.04 18.18
C LYS A 295 -11.72 1.58 17.77
N HIS A 296 -11.05 1.11 16.72
CA HIS A 296 -11.35 -0.18 16.10
C HIS A 296 -10.42 -1.32 16.50
N LEU A 297 -9.23 -1.01 17.05
CA LEU A 297 -8.22 -2.02 17.35
C LEU A 297 -7.89 -2.12 18.85
N LYS A 298 -8.23 -1.11 19.69
CA LYS A 298 -7.91 -1.12 21.12
C LYS A 298 -9.12 -1.22 22.04
N LYS A 299 -10.31 -1.13 21.50
CA LYS A 299 -11.57 -1.25 22.29
C LYS A 299 -12.20 -2.62 22.15
#